data_a52e9a255a347f260d8c67b80d4d1f1d
#
_entry.id   a52e9a255a347f260d8c67b80d4d1f1d
#
_cell.length_a   1.000
_cell.length_b   1.000
_cell.length_c   1.000
_cell.angle_alpha   90.00
_cell.angle_beta   90.00
_cell.angle_gamma   90.00
#
_symmetry.space_group_name_H-M   'P 1'
#
loop_
_entity.id
_entity.type
_entity.pdbx_description
1 polymer ?
#
loop_
_entity_poly.entity_id
_entity_poly.type
_entity_poly.pdbx_seq_one_letter_code
_entity_poly.pdbx_strand_id
1 'polypeptide(L)'
;MEVEAAGGRIAVISFAAPEHVARFARALDHPYLWLSDPARVSYRAFRVGRGRPLSPFSNTDLWHNFVSTLRGRPWLPQQPDLWQLGADFVFDAEGNLTMAHRCRSSHDRPPAAAVIGAFRKAAPALKRKQ
;
A
#
# COMPACT_ATOMS: atom_id res chain seq x y z
N MET A 1 -8.51 -7.61 -13.29
CA MET A 1 -7.09 -7.47 -12.88
C MET A 1 -6.47 -8.84 -12.66
N GLU A 2 -5.14 -9.02 -12.82
CA GLU A 2 -4.50 -10.36 -12.74
C GLU A 2 -4.71 -11.07 -11.41
N VAL A 3 -4.73 -10.34 -10.30
CA VAL A 3 -4.94 -10.91 -8.96
C VAL A 3 -6.34 -11.49 -8.81
N GLU A 4 -7.35 -10.77 -9.28
CA GLU A 4 -8.75 -11.21 -9.21
C GLU A 4 -9.04 -12.37 -10.17
N ALA A 5 -8.46 -12.33 -11.38
CA ALA A 5 -8.56 -13.42 -12.34
C ALA A 5 -7.98 -14.73 -11.79
N ALA A 6 -7.02 -14.65 -10.87
CA ALA A 6 -6.44 -15.77 -10.15
C ALA A 6 -7.15 -16.08 -8.81
N GLY A 7 -8.34 -15.53 -8.57
CA GLY A 7 -9.14 -15.78 -7.37
C GLY A 7 -8.65 -15.05 -6.11
N GLY A 8 -7.73 -14.12 -6.27
CA GLY A 8 -7.21 -13.32 -5.15
C GLY A 8 -8.04 -12.09 -4.84
N ARG A 9 -7.73 -11.46 -3.72
CA ARG A 9 -8.32 -10.18 -3.31
C ARG A 9 -7.22 -9.22 -2.87
N ILE A 10 -7.44 -7.93 -3.10
CA ILE A 10 -6.56 -6.88 -2.64
C ILE A 10 -7.26 -6.12 -1.52
N ALA A 11 -6.59 -5.99 -0.38
CA ALA A 11 -7.01 -5.13 0.71
C ALA A 11 -6.04 -3.96 0.83
N VAL A 12 -6.58 -2.76 0.94
CA VAL A 12 -5.83 -1.53 1.20
C VAL A 12 -6.18 -1.05 2.60
N ILE A 13 -5.18 -0.98 3.47
CA ILE A 13 -5.35 -0.51 4.84
C ILE A 13 -4.68 0.86 4.97
N SER A 14 -5.44 1.83 5.43
CA SER A 14 -4.98 3.20 5.64
C SER A 14 -5.23 3.63 7.08
N PHE A 15 -4.31 4.40 7.66
CA PHE A 15 -4.52 5.05 8.95
C PHE A 15 -5.38 6.31 8.88
N ALA A 16 -5.83 6.70 7.69
CA ALA A 16 -6.76 7.81 7.52
C ALA A 16 -8.14 7.48 8.12
N ALA A 17 -8.88 8.52 8.50
CA ALA A 17 -10.23 8.38 9.00
C ALA A 17 -11.17 7.72 7.95
N PRO A 18 -12.23 7.01 8.39
CA PRO A 18 -13.12 6.27 7.49
C PRO A 18 -13.68 7.09 6.33
N GLU A 19 -13.99 8.36 6.57
CA GLU A 19 -14.56 9.27 5.56
C GLU A 19 -13.55 9.54 4.42
N HIS A 20 -12.27 9.67 4.77
CA HIS A 20 -11.20 9.87 3.79
C HIS A 20 -10.96 8.58 2.99
N VAL A 21 -10.93 7.43 3.65
CA VAL A 21 -10.78 6.13 2.97
C VAL A 21 -11.94 5.91 2.00
N ALA A 22 -13.17 6.17 2.42
CA ALA A 22 -14.35 6.04 1.57
C ALA A 22 -14.32 6.99 0.35
N ARG A 23 -13.78 8.19 0.52
CA ARG A 23 -13.58 9.15 -0.58
C ARG A 23 -12.58 8.62 -1.60
N PHE A 24 -11.44 8.09 -1.13
CA PHE A 24 -10.43 7.48 -2.00
C PHE A 24 -10.97 6.25 -2.73
N ALA A 25 -11.69 5.40 -2.04
CA ALA A 25 -12.30 4.20 -2.63
C ALA A 25 -13.21 4.56 -3.81
N ARG A 26 -14.06 5.60 -3.64
CA ARG A 26 -14.95 6.10 -4.70
C ARG A 26 -14.19 6.75 -5.85
N ALA A 27 -13.11 7.48 -5.56
CA ALA A 27 -12.34 8.20 -6.58
C ALA A 27 -11.53 7.26 -7.47
N LEU A 28 -11.05 6.15 -6.93
CA LEU A 28 -10.23 5.18 -7.66
C LEU A 28 -11.05 4.11 -8.38
N ASP A 29 -12.30 3.92 -7.96
CA ASP A 29 -13.25 2.95 -8.54
C ASP A 29 -12.64 1.56 -8.81
N HIS A 30 -11.85 1.07 -7.84
CA HIS A 30 -11.24 -0.24 -7.88
C HIS A 30 -11.92 -1.19 -6.89
N PRO A 31 -12.12 -2.47 -7.26
CA PRO A 31 -12.81 -3.47 -6.43
C PRO A 31 -11.94 -3.97 -5.27
N TYR A 32 -11.19 -3.08 -4.64
CA TYR A 32 -10.37 -3.39 -3.47
C TYR A 32 -11.18 -3.33 -2.19
N LEU A 33 -10.78 -4.12 -1.21
CA LEU A 33 -11.26 -3.97 0.15
C LEU A 33 -10.52 -2.80 0.80
N TRP A 34 -11.23 -1.71 1.04
CA TRP A 34 -10.70 -0.50 1.66
C TRP A 34 -10.99 -0.51 3.16
N LEU A 35 -9.95 -0.45 3.96
CA LEU A 35 -10.03 -0.52 5.42
C LEU A 35 -9.40 0.72 6.06
N SER A 36 -10.05 1.25 7.09
CA SER A 36 -9.54 2.35 7.91
C SER A 36 -9.02 1.81 9.23
N ASP A 37 -7.80 2.17 9.58
CA ASP A 37 -7.13 1.81 10.84
C ASP A 37 -6.47 3.04 11.48
N PRO A 38 -7.24 4.03 11.97
CA PRO A 38 -6.70 5.24 12.56
C PRO A 38 -5.82 4.97 13.78
N ALA A 39 -6.13 3.91 14.52
CA ALA A 39 -5.35 3.48 15.68
C ALA A 39 -4.05 2.74 15.32
N ARG A 40 -3.84 2.44 14.03
CA ARG A 40 -2.65 1.72 13.52
C ARG A 40 -2.44 0.35 14.20
N VAL A 41 -3.50 -0.36 14.49
CA VAL A 41 -3.42 -1.69 15.10
C VAL A 41 -2.73 -2.67 14.16
N SER A 42 -3.16 -2.70 12.89
CA SER A 42 -2.55 -3.52 11.84
C SER A 42 -1.09 -3.11 11.56
N TYR A 43 -0.80 -1.82 11.55
CA TYR A 43 0.57 -1.32 11.35
C TYR A 43 1.53 -1.85 12.42
N ARG A 44 1.11 -1.85 13.68
CA ARG A 44 1.90 -2.42 14.77
C ARG A 44 2.01 -3.95 14.67
N ALA A 45 0.91 -4.62 14.37
CA ALA A 45 0.89 -6.08 14.25
C ALA A 45 1.82 -6.58 13.14
N PHE A 46 1.83 -5.89 12.01
CA PHE A 46 2.69 -6.21 10.87
C PHE A 46 4.08 -5.56 10.95
N ARG A 47 4.38 -4.87 12.03
CA ARG A 47 5.67 -4.18 12.24
C ARG A 47 6.02 -3.21 11.12
N VAL A 48 5.04 -2.46 10.65
CA VAL A 48 5.25 -1.39 9.68
C VAL A 48 5.91 -0.23 10.38
N GLY A 49 7.09 0.17 9.89
CA GLY A 49 7.92 1.17 10.52
C GLY A 49 7.41 2.59 10.35
N ARG A 50 8.08 3.51 11.02
CA ARG A 50 7.94 4.95 10.84
C ARG A 50 9.27 5.53 10.35
N GLY A 51 9.19 6.55 9.49
CA GLY A 51 10.37 7.30 9.06
C GLY A 51 11.05 7.99 10.25
N ARG A 52 12.35 8.22 10.14
CA ARG A 52 13.08 8.99 11.15
C ARG A 52 12.94 10.49 10.93
N PRO A 53 12.93 11.34 12.00
CA PRO A 53 12.79 12.79 11.86
C PRO A 53 13.83 13.49 10.99
N LEU A 54 14.97 12.86 10.74
CA LEU A 54 16.04 13.38 9.87
C LEU A 54 15.98 12.87 8.42
N SER A 55 15.01 12.01 8.09
CA SER A 55 14.92 11.34 6.80
C SER A 55 13.72 11.72 5.91
N PRO A 56 12.74 12.56 6.29
CA PRO A 56 11.60 12.83 5.43
C PRO A 56 11.91 13.77 4.29
N PHE A 57 12.97 14.52 4.44
CA PHE A 57 13.43 15.44 3.41
C PHE A 57 14.68 14.90 2.73
N SER A 58 14.59 13.71 2.13
CA SER A 58 15.49 13.47 1.03
C SER A 58 15.21 14.59 0.03
N ASN A 59 16.24 15.24 -0.49
CA ASN A 59 16.10 16.31 -1.49
C ASN A 59 15.16 15.92 -2.63
N THR A 60 14.96 14.63 -2.85
CA THR A 60 14.07 14.03 -3.84
C THR A 60 12.60 14.22 -3.49
N ASP A 61 12.19 14.07 -2.22
CA ASP A 61 10.80 14.25 -1.79
C ASP A 61 10.37 15.70 -1.87
N LEU A 62 11.24 16.62 -1.43
CA LEU A 62 11.00 18.05 -1.56
C LEU A 62 10.91 18.47 -3.03
N TRP A 63 11.77 17.93 -3.89
CA TRP A 63 11.77 18.23 -5.30
C TRP A 63 10.50 17.71 -5.99
N HIS A 64 10.09 16.48 -5.71
CA HIS A 64 8.85 15.91 -6.25
C HIS A 64 7.60 16.70 -5.81
N ASN A 65 7.54 17.10 -4.55
CA ASN A 65 6.44 17.91 -4.04
C ASN A 65 6.44 19.31 -4.64
N PHE A 66 7.61 19.92 -4.80
CA PHE A 66 7.77 21.23 -5.45
C PHE A 66 7.32 21.19 -6.91
N VAL A 67 7.77 20.20 -7.69
CA VAL A 67 7.38 20.00 -9.09
C VAL A 67 5.88 19.71 -9.23
N SER A 68 5.32 18.91 -8.32
CA SER A 68 3.87 18.62 -8.32
C SER A 68 3.04 19.86 -8.05
N THR A 69 3.50 20.74 -7.14
CA THR A 69 2.85 22.02 -6.85
C THR A 69 2.92 22.97 -8.04
N LEU A 70 4.06 23.04 -8.71
CA LEU A 70 4.22 23.86 -9.94
C LEU A 70 3.33 23.38 -11.10
N ARG A 71 2.99 22.09 -11.13
CA ARG A 71 2.07 21.49 -12.11
C ARG A 71 0.58 21.67 -11.77
N GLY A 72 0.27 22.52 -10.81
CA GLY A 72 -1.12 22.82 -10.40
C GLY A 72 -1.81 21.69 -9.64
N ARG A 73 -1.06 20.70 -9.13
CA ARG A 73 -1.57 19.72 -8.17
C ARG A 73 -1.33 20.28 -6.78
N PRO A 74 -2.38 20.74 -6.06
CA PRO A 74 -2.17 21.29 -4.73
C PRO A 74 -1.57 20.19 -3.84
N TRP A 75 -0.42 20.48 -3.23
CA TRP A 75 0.08 19.71 -2.11
C TRP A 75 -0.90 19.95 -0.96
N LEU A 76 -1.83 19.05 -0.82
CA LEU A 76 -2.69 19.00 0.34
C LEU A 76 -2.00 18.14 1.37
N PRO A 77 -1.55 18.69 2.50
CA PRO A 77 -1.12 17.92 3.64
C PRO A 77 -2.35 17.28 4.28
N GLN A 78 -2.95 16.31 3.57
CA GLN A 78 -4.13 15.57 4.04
C GLN A 78 -3.78 14.37 4.90
N GLN A 79 -2.50 14.15 5.13
CA GLN A 79 -2.05 13.11 6.04
C GLN A 79 -1.38 13.76 7.24
N PRO A 80 -2.00 13.66 8.42
CA PRO A 80 -1.44 14.26 9.64
C PRO A 80 -0.13 13.61 10.11
N ASP A 81 0.30 12.55 9.43
CA ASP A 81 1.51 11.81 9.79
C ASP A 81 2.33 11.44 8.55
N LEU A 82 3.18 12.37 8.13
CA LEU A 82 4.11 12.19 7.01
C LEU A 82 5.21 11.13 7.28
N TRP A 83 5.34 10.71 8.53
CA TRP A 83 6.36 9.76 8.98
C TRP A 83 5.91 8.32 8.91
N GLN A 84 4.62 8.08 8.73
CA GLN A 84 4.12 6.73 8.63
C GLN A 84 4.54 6.11 7.31
N LEU A 85 5.36 5.06 7.37
CA LEU A 85 5.75 4.26 6.21
C LEU A 85 4.67 3.25 5.85
N GLY A 86 4.72 2.76 4.61
CA GLY A 86 3.85 1.71 4.12
C GLY A 86 4.51 0.34 4.11
N ALA A 87 3.75 -0.65 3.71
CA ALA A 87 4.23 -2.00 3.47
C ALA A 87 3.30 -2.73 2.50
N ASP A 88 3.83 -3.77 1.88
CA ASP A 88 3.10 -4.66 0.98
C ASP A 88 3.29 -6.10 1.46
N PHE A 89 2.20 -6.84 1.59
CA PHE A 89 2.18 -8.22 2.06
C PHE A 89 1.40 -9.09 1.08
N VAL A 90 1.85 -10.31 0.90
CA VAL A 90 1.12 -11.35 0.15
C VAL A 90 0.93 -12.55 1.04
N PHE A 91 -0.28 -13.06 1.09
CA PHE A 91 -0.66 -14.26 1.82
C PHE A 91 -1.15 -15.32 0.83
N ASP A 92 -0.92 -16.59 1.16
CA ASP A 92 -1.54 -17.70 0.45
C ASP A 92 -3.00 -17.93 0.90
N ALA A 93 -3.64 -18.95 0.34
CA ALA A 93 -5.04 -19.28 0.66
C ALA A 93 -5.19 -19.81 2.11
N GLU A 94 -4.15 -20.32 2.68
CA GLU A 94 -4.08 -20.85 4.05
C GLU A 94 -3.78 -19.73 5.08
N GLY A 95 -3.50 -18.49 4.61
CA GLY A 95 -3.20 -17.35 5.46
C GLY A 95 -1.72 -17.23 5.84
N ASN A 96 -0.83 -18.00 5.21
CA ASN A 96 0.60 -17.88 5.46
C ASN A 96 1.16 -16.67 4.69
N LEU A 97 2.07 -15.94 5.32
CA LEU A 97 2.76 -14.81 4.71
C LEU A 97 3.82 -15.30 3.71
N THR A 98 3.62 -15.05 2.42
CA THR A 98 4.53 -15.48 1.36
C THR A 98 5.45 -14.37 0.86
N MET A 99 5.06 -13.11 1.07
CA MET A 99 5.88 -11.94 0.79
C MET A 99 5.62 -10.86 1.83
N ALA A 100 6.66 -10.21 2.30
CA ALA A 100 6.60 -9.03 3.15
C ALA A 100 7.63 -8.00 2.68
N HIS A 101 7.17 -6.85 2.25
CA HIS A 101 8.00 -5.69 1.96
C HIS A 101 7.59 -4.54 2.87
N ARG A 102 8.46 -4.14 3.79
CA ARG A 102 8.25 -2.97 4.66
C ARG A 102 9.09 -1.84 4.14
N CYS A 103 8.44 -0.75 3.74
CA CYS A 103 9.11 0.41 3.17
C CYS A 103 10.09 1.03 4.18
N ARG A 104 11.27 1.40 3.72
CA ARG A 104 12.30 2.13 4.48
C ARG A 104 12.23 3.63 4.25
N SER A 105 11.55 4.03 3.19
CA SER A 105 11.29 5.41 2.81
C SER A 105 9.94 5.51 2.09
N SER A 106 9.47 6.72 1.82
CA SER A 106 8.24 6.97 1.07
C SER A 106 8.27 6.45 -0.38
N HIS A 107 9.47 6.33 -0.95
CA HIS A 107 9.69 5.85 -2.32
C HIS A 107 10.07 4.37 -2.42
N ASP A 108 10.31 3.73 -1.29
CA ASP A 108 10.67 2.31 -1.23
C ASP A 108 9.42 1.44 -1.45
N ARG A 109 9.09 1.21 -2.71
CA ARG A 109 7.98 0.36 -3.11
C ARG A 109 8.47 -0.82 -3.95
N PRO A 110 7.96 -2.04 -3.71
CA PRO A 110 8.30 -3.17 -4.55
C PRO A 110 7.74 -2.93 -5.97
N PRO A 111 8.45 -3.35 -7.02
CA PRO A 111 7.89 -3.35 -8.36
C PRO A 111 6.60 -4.18 -8.40
N ALA A 112 5.57 -3.71 -9.11
CA ALA A 112 4.30 -4.43 -9.24
C ALA A 112 4.50 -5.89 -9.71
N ALA A 113 5.45 -6.11 -10.61
CA ALA A 113 5.80 -7.44 -11.09
C ALA A 113 6.28 -8.39 -9.98
N ALA A 114 6.98 -7.87 -8.96
CA ALA A 114 7.42 -8.68 -7.82
C ALA A 114 6.24 -9.09 -6.93
N VAL A 115 5.30 -8.18 -6.68
CA VAL A 115 4.08 -8.47 -5.90
C VAL A 115 3.21 -9.47 -6.64
N ILE A 116 2.97 -9.27 -7.94
CA ILE A 116 2.21 -10.19 -8.79
C ILE A 116 2.89 -11.56 -8.86
N GLY A 117 4.21 -11.58 -8.98
CA GLY A 117 4.98 -12.83 -8.99
C GLY A 117 4.86 -13.61 -7.68
N ALA A 118 4.91 -12.93 -6.54
CA ALA A 118 4.71 -13.54 -5.22
C ALA A 118 3.27 -14.08 -5.09
N PHE A 119 2.28 -13.30 -5.53
CA PHE A 119 0.89 -13.73 -5.53
C PHE A 119 0.66 -14.97 -6.40
N ARG A 120 1.21 -15.03 -7.62
CA ARG A 120 1.10 -16.20 -8.50
C ARG A 120 1.70 -17.47 -7.91
N LYS A 121 2.77 -17.33 -7.12
CA LYS A 121 3.39 -18.45 -6.38
C LYS A 121 2.54 -18.90 -5.20
N ALA A 122 1.86 -17.95 -4.55
CA ALA A 122 1.01 -18.20 -3.38
C ALA A 122 -0.38 -18.73 -3.79
N ALA A 123 -0.87 -18.35 -4.97
CA ALA A 123 -2.15 -18.84 -5.47
C ALA A 123 -2.07 -20.37 -5.68
N PRO A 124 -3.05 -21.14 -5.17
CA PRO A 124 -3.10 -22.57 -5.45
C PRO A 124 -3.12 -22.75 -6.97
N ALA A 125 -2.30 -23.65 -7.46
CA ALA A 125 -2.29 -23.99 -8.88
C ALA A 125 -3.74 -24.26 -9.27
N LEU A 126 -4.33 -23.35 -10.04
CA LEU A 126 -5.65 -23.58 -10.63
C LEU A 126 -5.56 -24.92 -11.33
N LYS A 127 -6.18 -25.95 -10.74
CA LYS A 127 -6.28 -27.25 -11.37
C LYS A 127 -6.78 -26.96 -12.77
N ARG A 128 -5.90 -27.12 -13.76
CA ARG A 128 -6.31 -27.16 -15.16
C ARG A 128 -7.37 -28.26 -15.19
N LYS A 129 -8.64 -27.85 -15.28
CA LYS A 129 -9.68 -28.76 -15.69
C LYS A 129 -9.28 -29.18 -17.11
N GLN A 130 -8.77 -30.38 -17.20
CA GLN A 130 -8.75 -31.11 -18.45
C GLN A 130 -10.19 -31.32 -18.89
#